data_3f3a28e559aff59c1c4da13e5709d9f4
#
_entry.id   3f3a28e559aff59c1c4da13e5709d9f4
#
_cell.length_a   1.000
_cell.length_b   1.000
_cell.length_c   1.000
_cell.angle_alpha   90.00
_cell.angle_beta   90.00
_cell.angle_gamma   90.00
#
_symmetry.space_group_name_H-M   'P 1'
#
loop_
_entity.id
_entity.type
_entity.pdbx_description
1 polymer ?
#
loop_
_entity_poly.entity_id
_entity_poly.type
_entity_poly.pdbx_seq_one_letter_code
_entity_poly.pdbx_strand_id
1 'polypeptide(L)'
;VMDRIDIIEGTLAKGFGTMGGYVAGDAVVIDAIRSYAAAFIFSTALPPSVAAAACAAVRLLKRRPDLRAAHQRATHITKHALSAAGLPILDNGSHIVPVMVRDAELCKAASDLLLTRHHIYIQPINYPTVAKGSERLRITPTPRHTQEHIAALVEAMVDVWHTLGINFVEPPTHLHVDEKSAAHCAYPEIKLAAQ
;
A
#
# COMPACT_ATOMS: atom_id res chain seq x y z
N VAL A 1 18.15 -11.56 7.86
CA VAL A 1 16.82 -11.78 8.47
C VAL A 1 16.26 -13.13 8.06
N MET A 2 16.37 -13.52 6.76
CA MET A 2 15.83 -14.79 6.26
C MET A 2 16.34 -16.02 7.00
N ASP A 3 17.61 -16.00 7.42
CA ASP A 3 18.26 -17.09 8.17
C ASP A 3 17.70 -17.32 9.60
N ARG A 4 16.76 -16.45 10.01
CA ARG A 4 16.09 -16.49 11.32
C ARG A 4 14.59 -16.78 11.22
N ILE A 5 14.12 -17.08 10.03
CA ILE A 5 12.70 -17.35 9.75
C ILE A 5 12.55 -18.82 9.40
N ASP A 6 11.83 -19.56 10.23
CA ASP A 6 11.62 -20.99 10.05
C ASP A 6 10.47 -21.28 9.07
N ILE A 7 9.42 -20.46 9.09
CA ILE A 7 8.23 -20.61 8.24
C ILE A 7 7.84 -19.27 7.64
N ILE A 8 7.58 -19.25 6.35
CA ILE A 8 7.04 -18.11 5.60
C ILE A 8 5.64 -18.46 5.11
N GLU A 9 4.66 -17.68 5.51
CA GLU A 9 3.32 -17.72 4.93
C GLU A 9 3.11 -16.51 4.02
N GLY A 10 2.47 -16.73 2.87
CA GLY A 10 2.19 -15.67 1.94
C GLY A 10 0.89 -15.86 1.18
N THR A 11 0.20 -14.76 0.91
CA THR A 11 -1.00 -14.77 0.03
C THR A 11 -0.61 -14.58 -1.43
N LEU A 12 -1.28 -15.30 -2.32
CA LEU A 12 -1.20 -15.13 -3.76
C LEU A 12 -2.25 -14.14 -4.31
N ALA A 13 -3.20 -13.73 -3.47
CA ALA A 13 -4.36 -12.93 -3.87
C ALA A 13 -4.11 -11.40 -3.86
N LYS A 14 -2.89 -10.95 -3.65
CA LYS A 14 -2.50 -9.52 -3.66
C LYS A 14 -1.49 -9.25 -4.77
N GLY A 15 -0.23 -9.03 -4.44
CA GLY A 15 0.83 -8.67 -5.40
C GLY A 15 1.05 -9.68 -6.52
N PHE A 16 0.69 -10.95 -6.33
CA PHE A 16 0.78 -11.99 -7.37
C PHE A 16 -0.46 -12.06 -8.26
N GLY A 17 -1.58 -11.40 -7.89
CA GLY A 17 -2.78 -11.27 -8.72
C GLY A 17 -3.53 -12.58 -9.01
N THR A 18 -3.42 -13.59 -8.12
CA THR A 18 -4.09 -14.87 -8.25
C THR A 18 -4.96 -15.16 -7.02
N MET A 19 -5.18 -16.41 -6.70
CA MET A 19 -5.98 -16.88 -5.57
C MET A 19 -5.15 -17.82 -4.69
N GLY A 20 -5.50 -17.90 -3.39
CA GLY A 20 -4.88 -18.82 -2.45
C GLY A 20 -3.64 -18.24 -1.76
N GLY A 21 -2.81 -19.12 -1.26
CA GLY A 21 -1.60 -18.80 -0.52
C GLY A 21 -0.56 -19.91 -0.63
N TYR A 22 0.54 -19.71 0.08
CA TYR A 22 1.61 -20.70 0.17
C TYR A 22 2.25 -20.68 1.55
N VAL A 23 2.84 -21.79 1.90
CA VAL A 23 3.75 -21.91 3.05
C VAL A 23 5.10 -22.38 2.51
N ALA A 24 6.18 -21.76 2.96
CA ALA A 24 7.54 -22.13 2.61
C ALA A 24 8.40 -22.23 3.86
N GLY A 25 9.30 -23.21 3.91
CA GLY A 25 10.18 -23.48 5.03
C GLY A 25 11.03 -24.72 4.78
N ASP A 26 11.62 -25.27 5.85
CA ASP A 26 12.35 -26.52 5.78
C ASP A 26 11.48 -27.67 5.31
N ALA A 27 12.06 -28.61 4.55
CA ALA A 27 11.33 -29.72 3.94
C ALA A 27 10.58 -30.59 4.96
N VAL A 28 11.19 -30.82 6.14
CA VAL A 28 10.58 -31.62 7.23
C VAL A 28 9.34 -30.92 7.78
N VAL A 29 9.43 -29.58 7.98
CA VAL A 29 8.31 -28.78 8.47
C VAL A 29 7.17 -28.76 7.45
N ILE A 30 7.49 -28.56 6.17
CA ILE A 30 6.50 -28.56 5.09
C ILE A 30 5.82 -29.92 4.94
N ASP A 31 6.55 -31.01 5.08
CA ASP A 31 5.98 -32.37 5.07
C ASP A 31 5.05 -32.61 6.26
N ALA A 32 5.43 -32.14 7.45
CA ALA A 32 4.56 -32.20 8.62
C ALA A 32 3.27 -31.38 8.42
N ILE A 33 3.35 -30.14 7.88
CA ILE A 33 2.17 -29.32 7.57
C ILE A 33 1.26 -30.05 6.57
N ARG A 34 1.84 -30.61 5.51
CA ARG A 34 1.10 -31.33 4.47
C ARG A 34 0.39 -32.56 5.02
N SER A 35 1.01 -33.24 6.02
CA SER A 35 0.51 -34.50 6.57
C SER A 35 -0.47 -34.33 7.74
N TYR A 36 -0.36 -33.21 8.52
CA TYR A 36 -1.08 -33.06 9.78
C TYR A 36 -1.96 -31.80 9.87
N ALA A 37 -1.76 -30.79 9.01
CA ALA A 37 -2.56 -29.58 9.09
C ALA A 37 -3.98 -29.82 8.57
N ALA A 38 -4.96 -29.80 9.45
CA ALA A 38 -6.36 -30.05 9.11
C ALA A 38 -6.88 -29.09 8.03
N ALA A 39 -6.52 -27.82 8.08
CA ALA A 39 -6.89 -26.82 7.09
C ALA A 39 -6.31 -27.10 5.69
N PHE A 40 -5.22 -27.85 5.60
CA PHE A 40 -4.64 -28.28 4.34
C PHE A 40 -5.23 -29.61 3.85
N ILE A 41 -5.33 -30.62 4.73
CA ILE A 41 -5.80 -31.98 4.40
C ILE A 41 -7.27 -31.96 3.96
N PHE A 42 -8.12 -31.20 4.66
CA PHE A 42 -9.57 -31.14 4.41
C PHE A 42 -9.98 -30.00 3.48
N SER A 43 -9.03 -29.39 2.77
CA SER A 43 -9.25 -28.38 1.76
C SER A 43 -8.97 -28.90 0.37
N THR A 44 -9.69 -28.38 -0.64
CA THR A 44 -9.41 -28.71 -2.04
C THR A 44 -8.14 -28.02 -2.53
N ALA A 45 -7.41 -28.66 -3.41
CA ALA A 45 -6.23 -28.11 -4.04
C ALA A 45 -6.58 -26.91 -4.95
N LEU A 46 -5.61 -26.00 -5.13
CA LEU A 46 -5.76 -24.93 -6.11
C LEU A 46 -5.95 -25.47 -7.51
N PRO A 47 -6.85 -24.90 -8.34
CA PRO A 47 -6.95 -25.27 -9.74
C PRO A 47 -5.60 -25.14 -10.46
N PRO A 48 -5.25 -26.04 -11.37
CA PRO A 48 -3.96 -26.00 -12.09
C PRO A 48 -3.70 -24.70 -12.81
N SER A 49 -4.73 -24.05 -13.35
CA SER A 49 -4.63 -22.73 -13.99
C SER A 49 -4.21 -21.63 -13.02
N VAL A 50 -4.74 -21.64 -11.79
CA VAL A 50 -4.37 -20.70 -10.72
C VAL A 50 -2.93 -20.93 -10.27
N ALA A 51 -2.54 -22.19 -10.08
CA ALA A 51 -1.16 -22.53 -9.72
C ALA A 51 -0.16 -22.12 -10.83
N ALA A 52 -0.50 -22.34 -12.09
CA ALA A 52 0.31 -21.90 -13.22
C ALA A 52 0.44 -20.39 -13.30
N ALA A 53 -0.65 -19.64 -13.07
CA ALA A 53 -0.64 -18.17 -13.02
C ALA A 53 0.24 -17.67 -11.87
N ALA A 54 0.15 -18.27 -10.69
CA ALA A 54 0.99 -17.92 -9.54
C ALA A 54 2.49 -18.16 -9.85
N CYS A 55 2.83 -19.29 -10.45
CA CYS A 55 4.20 -19.57 -10.90
C CYS A 55 4.69 -18.55 -11.92
N ALA A 56 3.85 -18.15 -12.87
CA ALA A 56 4.19 -17.13 -13.87
C ALA A 56 4.43 -15.78 -13.22
N ALA A 57 3.56 -15.36 -12.28
CA ALA A 57 3.70 -14.10 -11.53
C ALA A 57 5.00 -14.06 -10.71
N VAL A 58 5.32 -15.13 -9.98
CA VAL A 58 6.58 -15.21 -9.20
C VAL A 58 7.79 -15.13 -10.13
N ARG A 59 7.79 -15.88 -11.24
CA ARG A 59 8.89 -15.85 -12.23
C ARG A 59 9.03 -14.46 -12.87
N LEU A 60 7.93 -13.78 -13.16
CA LEU A 60 7.94 -12.40 -13.68
C LEU A 60 8.61 -11.46 -12.69
N LEU A 61 8.18 -11.45 -11.44
CA LEU A 61 8.73 -10.55 -10.40
C LEU A 61 10.20 -10.84 -10.10
N LYS A 62 10.66 -12.09 -10.22
CA LYS A 62 12.09 -12.44 -10.12
C LYS A 62 12.91 -11.86 -11.26
N ARG A 63 12.37 -11.80 -12.48
CA ARG A 63 13.06 -11.30 -13.69
C ARG A 63 12.94 -9.79 -13.88
N ARG A 64 11.97 -9.13 -13.21
CA ARG A 64 11.65 -7.72 -13.39
C ARG A 64 11.80 -6.93 -12.06
N PRO A 65 13.05 -6.75 -11.58
CA PRO A 65 13.28 -5.93 -10.38
C PRO A 65 12.88 -4.46 -10.57
N ASP A 66 12.84 -3.98 -11.82
CA ASP A 66 12.38 -2.65 -12.22
C ASP A 66 10.93 -2.37 -11.79
N LEU A 67 10.05 -3.38 -11.79
CA LEU A 67 8.66 -3.22 -11.33
C LEU A 67 8.60 -2.90 -9.84
N ARG A 68 9.43 -3.56 -9.03
CA ARG A 68 9.52 -3.26 -7.59
C ARG A 68 10.12 -1.87 -7.34
N ALA A 69 11.16 -1.52 -8.08
CA ALA A 69 11.76 -0.19 -8.00
C ALA A 69 10.75 0.90 -8.39
N ALA A 70 9.98 0.71 -9.46
CA ALA A 70 8.92 1.63 -9.86
C ALA A 70 7.81 1.76 -8.80
N HIS A 71 7.45 0.65 -8.16
CA HIS A 71 6.47 0.66 -7.05
C HIS A 71 6.97 1.46 -5.85
N GLN A 72 8.22 1.27 -5.44
CA GLN A 72 8.82 2.03 -4.34
C GLN A 72 8.91 3.53 -4.67
N ARG A 73 9.28 3.88 -5.90
CA ARG A 73 9.28 5.28 -6.35
C ARG A 73 7.89 5.92 -6.29
N ALA A 74 6.86 5.24 -6.82
CA ALA A 74 5.49 5.75 -6.76
C ALA A 74 5.02 5.97 -5.31
N THR A 75 5.35 5.04 -4.41
CA THR A 75 5.06 5.17 -2.98
C THR A 75 5.75 6.37 -2.36
N HIS A 76 7.04 6.54 -2.63
CA HIS A 76 7.82 7.66 -2.09
C HIS A 76 7.29 9.01 -2.57
N ILE A 77 7.04 9.15 -3.87
CA ILE A 77 6.47 10.38 -4.46
C ILE A 77 5.12 10.69 -3.83
N THR A 78 4.25 9.69 -3.67
CA THR A 78 2.92 9.89 -3.06
C THR A 78 3.03 10.33 -1.61
N LYS A 79 3.88 9.69 -0.80
CA LYS A 79 4.13 10.10 0.60
C LYS A 79 4.61 11.54 0.68
N HIS A 80 5.62 11.87 -0.13
CA HIS A 80 6.19 13.20 -0.17
C HIS A 80 5.16 14.27 -0.56
N ALA A 81 4.42 14.06 -1.65
CA ALA A 81 3.44 15.03 -2.15
C ALA A 81 2.30 15.28 -1.14
N LEU A 82 1.75 14.23 -0.54
CA LEU A 82 0.70 14.36 0.48
C LEU A 82 1.22 15.03 1.76
N SER A 83 2.43 14.70 2.20
CA SER A 83 3.06 15.32 3.37
C SER A 83 3.38 16.81 3.13
N ALA A 84 3.87 17.16 1.95
CA ALA A 84 4.13 18.54 1.57
C ALA A 84 2.85 19.40 1.52
N ALA A 85 1.70 18.78 1.22
CA ALA A 85 0.38 19.41 1.28
C ALA A 85 -0.20 19.49 2.72
N GLY A 86 0.56 19.13 3.75
CA GLY A 86 0.11 19.17 5.15
C GLY A 86 -0.87 18.07 5.54
N LEU A 87 -0.97 17.00 4.77
CA LEU A 87 -1.83 15.87 5.12
C LEU A 87 -1.13 14.96 6.15
N PRO A 88 -1.83 14.50 7.21
CA PRO A 88 -1.23 13.76 8.32
C PRO A 88 -0.89 12.32 7.94
N ILE A 89 0.27 12.12 7.34
CA ILE A 89 0.77 10.80 6.93
C ILE A 89 1.35 10.06 8.14
N LEU A 90 0.96 8.78 8.29
CA LEU A 90 1.64 7.87 9.19
C LEU A 90 2.78 7.18 8.44
N ASP A 91 4.03 7.50 8.78
CA ASP A 91 5.17 6.77 8.23
C ASP A 91 5.30 5.40 8.89
N ASN A 92 5.27 4.38 8.07
CA ASN A 92 5.28 2.97 8.50
C ASN A 92 6.35 2.12 7.79
N GLY A 93 7.25 2.75 7.05
CA GLY A 93 8.29 2.06 6.28
C GLY A 93 7.77 1.14 5.16
N SER A 94 6.46 1.07 4.91
CA SER A 94 5.85 0.20 3.90
C SER A 94 5.39 0.97 2.65
N HIS A 95 4.92 0.22 1.64
CA HIS A 95 4.30 0.78 0.44
C HIS A 95 2.88 1.32 0.65
N ILE A 96 2.30 1.08 1.80
CA ILE A 96 0.98 1.62 2.16
C ILE A 96 1.17 3.04 2.70
N VAL A 97 0.36 3.97 2.22
CA VAL A 97 0.36 5.36 2.66
C VAL A 97 -0.93 5.64 3.46
N PRO A 98 -0.89 5.52 4.80
CA PRO A 98 -2.04 5.83 5.63
C PRO A 98 -2.12 7.33 5.86
N VAL A 99 -3.28 7.94 5.58
CA VAL A 99 -3.59 9.33 5.92
C VAL A 99 -4.53 9.35 7.11
N MET A 100 -4.10 9.88 8.23
CA MET A 100 -4.82 9.82 9.50
C MET A 100 -5.99 10.79 9.51
N VAL A 101 -7.19 10.29 9.82
CA VAL A 101 -8.41 11.11 10.00
C VAL A 101 -8.83 11.16 11.47
N ARG A 102 -8.63 10.03 12.19
CA ARG A 102 -8.87 9.88 13.64
C ARG A 102 -10.34 9.97 14.07
N ASP A 103 -11.26 9.95 13.12
CA ASP A 103 -12.69 9.94 13.32
C ASP A 103 -13.36 9.06 12.27
N ALA A 104 -14.28 8.18 12.69
CA ALA A 104 -14.85 7.17 11.81
C ALA A 104 -15.87 7.77 10.82
N GLU A 105 -16.63 8.76 11.24
CA GLU A 105 -17.64 9.42 10.39
C GLU A 105 -16.95 10.30 9.35
N LEU A 106 -15.99 11.11 9.77
CA LEU A 106 -15.17 11.92 8.86
C LEU A 106 -14.36 11.04 7.88
N CYS A 107 -13.83 9.91 8.33
CA CYS A 107 -13.09 8.98 7.49
C CYS A 107 -13.98 8.39 6.38
N LYS A 108 -15.20 8.00 6.73
CA LYS A 108 -16.19 7.53 5.76
C LYS A 108 -16.62 8.66 4.81
N ALA A 109 -16.96 9.84 5.35
CA ALA A 109 -17.36 11.00 4.56
C ALA A 109 -16.27 11.43 3.58
N ALA A 110 -15.00 11.44 4.00
CA ALA A 110 -13.87 11.74 3.14
C ALA A 110 -13.75 10.75 1.97
N SER A 111 -13.88 9.45 2.23
CA SER A 111 -13.88 8.43 1.19
C SER A 111 -15.02 8.61 0.19
N ASP A 112 -16.23 8.92 0.68
CA ASP A 112 -17.42 9.13 -0.17
C ASP A 112 -17.28 10.40 -1.04
N LEU A 113 -16.78 11.50 -0.48
CA LEU A 113 -16.53 12.73 -1.25
C LEU A 113 -15.45 12.54 -2.30
N LEU A 114 -14.35 11.87 -1.97
CA LEU A 114 -13.31 11.53 -2.94
C LEU A 114 -13.88 10.74 -4.12
N LEU A 115 -14.75 9.77 -3.84
CA LEU A 115 -15.37 8.95 -4.88
C LEU A 115 -16.38 9.76 -5.71
N THR A 116 -17.29 10.48 -5.07
CA THR A 116 -18.42 11.12 -5.76
C THR A 116 -18.05 12.41 -6.48
N ARG A 117 -17.12 13.21 -5.92
CA ARG A 117 -16.72 14.51 -6.47
C ARG A 117 -15.48 14.40 -7.37
N HIS A 118 -14.51 13.56 -6.97
CA HIS A 118 -13.21 13.49 -7.65
C HIS A 118 -12.99 12.18 -8.41
N HIS A 119 -13.93 11.23 -8.34
CA HIS A 119 -13.83 9.88 -8.95
C HIS A 119 -12.61 9.09 -8.49
N ILE A 120 -12.16 9.32 -7.25
CA ILE A 120 -11.03 8.65 -6.63
C ILE A 120 -11.54 7.77 -5.49
N TYR A 121 -11.39 6.45 -5.62
CA TYR A 121 -11.74 5.53 -4.54
C TYR A 121 -10.55 5.32 -3.61
N ILE A 122 -10.74 5.59 -2.31
CA ILE A 122 -9.79 5.29 -1.25
C ILE A 122 -10.51 4.56 -0.13
N GLN A 123 -9.96 3.42 0.29
CA GLN A 123 -10.54 2.60 1.35
C GLN A 123 -10.44 3.28 2.71
N PRO A 124 -11.55 3.60 3.39
CA PRO A 124 -11.53 4.00 4.79
C PRO A 124 -11.27 2.79 5.67
N ILE A 125 -10.42 2.96 6.68
CA ILE A 125 -10.07 1.92 7.65
C ILE A 125 -10.49 2.41 9.03
N ASN A 126 -11.57 1.83 9.55
CA ASN A 126 -12.22 2.20 10.81
C ASN A 126 -12.18 1.03 11.80
N TYR A 127 -12.64 1.29 13.03
CA TYR A 127 -12.90 0.22 13.99
C TYR A 127 -13.89 -0.82 13.39
N PRO A 128 -13.70 -2.13 13.61
CA PRO A 128 -12.72 -2.77 14.50
C PRO A 128 -11.35 -3.09 13.86
N THR A 129 -11.11 -2.73 12.60
CA THR A 129 -9.85 -3.00 11.90
C THR A 129 -8.67 -2.24 12.53
N VAL A 130 -8.93 -1.04 13.04
CA VAL A 130 -7.99 -0.22 13.80
C VAL A 130 -8.64 0.23 15.10
N ALA A 131 -7.84 0.64 16.09
CA ALA A 131 -8.36 1.21 17.33
C ALA A 131 -9.08 2.53 17.06
N LYS A 132 -10.08 2.87 17.89
CA LYS A 132 -10.76 4.17 17.86
C LYS A 132 -9.75 5.31 18.05
N GLY A 133 -9.88 6.37 17.28
CA GLY A 133 -8.91 7.48 17.20
C GLY A 133 -7.71 7.19 16.30
N SER A 134 -7.73 6.04 15.61
CA SER A 134 -6.70 5.63 14.65
C SER A 134 -7.25 5.42 13.25
N GLU A 135 -8.44 5.92 12.99
CA GLU A 135 -9.11 5.84 11.69
C GLU A 135 -8.31 6.57 10.64
N ARG A 136 -8.26 6.00 9.44
CA ARG A 136 -7.40 6.48 8.37
C ARG A 136 -7.90 6.11 6.99
N LEU A 137 -7.52 6.87 6.00
CA LEU A 137 -7.61 6.48 4.60
C LEU A 137 -6.37 5.67 4.21
N ARG A 138 -6.55 4.56 3.51
CA ARG A 138 -5.46 3.68 3.09
C ARG A 138 -5.18 3.82 1.61
N ILE A 139 -4.12 4.52 1.28
CA ILE A 139 -3.68 4.70 -0.11
C ILE A 139 -2.62 3.63 -0.44
N THR A 140 -2.77 3.00 -1.59
CA THR A 140 -1.87 1.95 -2.08
C THR A 140 -1.38 2.30 -3.49
N PRO A 141 -0.32 3.11 -3.60
CA PRO A 141 0.25 3.47 -4.90
C PRO A 141 0.71 2.24 -5.68
N THR A 142 0.64 2.32 -6.99
CA THR A 142 1.14 1.28 -7.90
C THR A 142 2.08 1.90 -8.93
N PRO A 143 2.91 1.09 -9.63
CA PRO A 143 3.78 1.60 -10.71
C PRO A 143 3.03 2.28 -11.87
N ARG A 144 1.71 2.12 -11.92
CA ARG A 144 0.86 2.71 -12.97
C ARG A 144 0.33 4.10 -12.62
N HIS A 145 0.46 4.52 -11.37
CA HIS A 145 0.10 5.88 -10.98
C HIS A 145 1.18 6.85 -11.45
N THR A 146 0.79 7.72 -12.39
CA THR A 146 1.65 8.77 -12.95
C THR A 146 1.73 9.97 -12.00
N GLN A 147 2.59 10.93 -12.32
CA GLN A 147 2.67 12.18 -11.55
C GLN A 147 1.36 12.96 -11.60
N GLU A 148 0.68 12.98 -12.75
CA GLU A 148 -0.62 13.62 -12.90
C GLU A 148 -1.68 12.97 -11.99
N HIS A 149 -1.69 11.65 -11.89
CA HIS A 149 -2.57 10.94 -10.96
C HIS A 149 -2.27 11.30 -9.50
N ILE A 150 -1.00 11.45 -9.14
CA ILE A 150 -0.60 11.81 -7.78
C ILE A 150 -0.95 13.27 -7.49
N ALA A 151 -0.75 14.18 -8.43
CA ALA A 151 -1.13 15.58 -8.31
C ALA A 151 -2.66 15.72 -8.12
N ALA A 152 -3.44 15.07 -8.97
CA ALA A 152 -4.90 15.05 -8.85
C ALA A 152 -5.38 14.46 -7.52
N LEU A 153 -4.70 13.42 -7.01
CA LEU A 153 -4.97 12.88 -5.69
C LEU A 153 -4.72 13.91 -4.58
N VAL A 154 -3.61 14.64 -4.64
CA VAL A 154 -3.28 15.67 -3.64
C VAL A 154 -4.32 16.78 -3.65
N GLU A 155 -4.67 17.31 -4.82
CA GLU A 155 -5.70 18.35 -4.97
C GLU A 155 -7.06 17.89 -4.41
N ALA A 156 -7.48 16.68 -4.76
CA ALA A 156 -8.72 16.09 -4.26
C ALA A 156 -8.71 15.92 -2.73
N MET A 157 -7.61 15.45 -2.17
CA MET A 157 -7.46 15.29 -0.72
C MET A 157 -7.51 16.63 0.01
N VAL A 158 -6.84 17.66 -0.51
CA VAL A 158 -6.86 19.01 0.07
C VAL A 158 -8.28 19.60 0.03
N ASP A 159 -8.99 19.50 -1.11
CA ASP A 159 -10.39 19.95 -1.23
C ASP A 159 -11.31 19.27 -0.21
N VAL A 160 -11.18 17.95 -0.07
CA VAL A 160 -11.99 17.17 0.89
C VAL A 160 -11.65 17.53 2.34
N TRP A 161 -10.38 17.75 2.68
CA TRP A 161 -9.96 18.18 4.01
C TRP A 161 -10.56 19.52 4.38
N HIS A 162 -10.52 20.49 3.47
CA HIS A 162 -11.18 21.81 3.66
C HIS A 162 -12.70 21.66 3.77
N THR A 163 -13.34 20.87 2.91
CA THR A 163 -14.79 20.68 2.90
C THR A 163 -15.30 20.09 4.22
N LEU A 164 -14.56 19.15 4.81
CA LEU A 164 -14.92 18.49 6.06
C LEU A 164 -14.37 19.13 7.32
N GLY A 165 -13.57 20.21 7.20
CA GLY A 165 -12.93 20.88 8.33
C GLY A 165 -11.93 19.97 9.06
N ILE A 166 -11.26 19.06 8.37
CA ILE A 166 -10.24 18.20 8.97
C ILE A 166 -8.94 18.99 9.09
N ASN A 167 -8.27 18.86 10.24
CA ASN A 167 -7.03 19.60 10.49
C ASN A 167 -5.87 19.10 9.61
N PHE A 168 -5.14 20.04 9.03
CA PHE A 168 -3.84 19.80 8.44
C PHE A 168 -2.76 19.76 9.53
N VAL A 169 -1.62 19.15 9.22
CA VAL A 169 -0.42 19.20 10.05
C VAL A 169 0.63 20.08 9.38
N GLU A 170 1.52 20.68 10.16
CA GLU A 170 2.65 21.39 9.59
C GLU A 170 3.50 20.42 8.76
N PRO A 171 3.86 20.78 7.51
CA PRO A 171 4.75 19.96 6.71
C PRO A 171 6.07 19.74 7.44
N PRO A 172 6.62 18.53 7.46
CA PRO A 172 7.87 18.26 8.16
C PRO A 172 9.00 19.11 7.57
N THR A 173 9.71 19.83 8.43
CA THR A 173 10.82 20.72 8.06
C THR A 173 11.99 19.95 7.41
N HIS A 174 12.10 18.66 7.68
CA HIS A 174 13.08 17.74 7.09
C HIS A 174 12.40 16.38 6.86
N LEU A 175 12.06 16.07 5.62
CA LEU A 175 11.85 14.68 5.23
C LEU A 175 13.23 14.03 5.14
N HIS A 176 13.49 13.04 6.01
CA HIS A 176 14.66 12.19 5.86
C HIS A 176 14.55 11.47 4.51
N VAL A 177 15.15 12.08 3.51
CA VAL A 177 15.41 11.39 2.25
C VAL A 177 16.58 10.46 2.55
N ASP A 178 16.30 9.17 2.61
CA ASP A 178 17.38 8.18 2.64
C ASP A 178 18.18 8.36 1.32
N GLU A 179 19.37 8.95 1.40
CA GLU A 179 20.19 9.33 0.25
C GLU A 179 20.48 8.14 -0.69
N LYS A 180 20.40 6.92 -0.18
CA LYS A 180 20.51 5.70 -0.97
C LYS A 180 19.29 5.45 -1.87
N SER A 181 18.13 5.98 -1.53
CA SER A 181 16.90 5.92 -2.34
C SER A 181 16.84 7.07 -3.35
N ALA A 182 17.39 8.24 -3.01
CA ALA A 182 17.35 9.45 -3.84
C ALA A 182 18.22 9.36 -5.10
N ALA A 183 19.33 8.63 -5.07
CA ALA A 183 20.24 8.49 -6.20
C ALA A 183 19.62 7.83 -7.46
N HIS A 184 18.40 7.27 -7.34
CA HIS A 184 17.64 6.68 -8.45
C HIS A 184 16.35 7.43 -8.78
N CYS A 185 16.05 8.56 -8.13
CA CYS A 185 14.84 9.36 -8.31
C CYS A 185 15.17 10.79 -8.79
N ALA A 186 15.66 10.92 -10.01
CA ALA A 186 15.68 12.22 -10.69
C ALA A 186 14.27 12.50 -11.26
N TYR A 187 13.40 13.10 -10.46
CA TYR A 187 12.13 13.67 -10.93
C TYR A 187 12.16 15.19 -10.74
N PRO A 188 11.65 15.97 -11.71
CA PRO A 188 11.53 17.42 -11.55
C PRO A 188 10.56 17.75 -10.40
N GLU A 189 10.88 18.83 -9.68
CA GLU A 189 10.05 19.35 -8.60
C GLU A 189 8.62 19.63 -9.07
N ILE A 190 7.63 19.07 -8.37
CA ILE A 190 6.22 19.43 -8.58
C ILE A 190 6.05 20.82 -7.99
N LYS A 191 5.96 21.84 -8.84
CA LYS A 191 5.56 23.20 -8.42
C LYS A 191 4.07 23.17 -8.13
N LEU A 192 3.69 23.05 -6.86
CA LEU A 192 2.36 23.38 -6.40
C LEU A 192 2.19 24.89 -6.61
N ALA A 193 1.19 25.28 -7.40
CA ALA A 193 0.82 26.67 -7.53
C ALA A 193 0.30 27.16 -6.16
N ALA A 194 1.03 28.05 -5.53
CA ALA A 194 0.55 28.77 -4.37
C ALA A 194 -0.60 29.70 -4.84
N GLN A 195 -1.80 29.42 -4.35
CA GLN A 195 -2.91 30.38 -4.33
C GLN A 195 -3.12 30.89 -2.92
#